data_f8315e326e6ed6038f3d012b89adb82c
#
_entry.id   f8315e326e6ed6038f3d012b89adb82c
#
_cell.length_a   1.000
_cell.length_b   1.000
_cell.length_c   1.000
_cell.angle_alpha   90.00
_cell.angle_beta   90.00
_cell.angle_gamma   90.00
#
_symmetry.space_group_name_H-M   'P 1'
#
loop_
_entity.id
_entity.type
_entity.pdbx_description
1 polymer ?
#
loop_
_entity_poly.entity_id
_entity_poly.type
_entity_poly.pdbx_seq_one_letter_code
_entity_poly.pdbx_strand_id
1 'polypeptide(L)'
;MSEEIEVPVEAAQEHIHHGAQHSGQRWVSQVALSSAIFAVLAAVAALSAGGHSNEAVLEQIDAANKWAYFQSKGIKQDILNSKLELLTSLDKPVSDKDRERAAKLDGDKATAMEEAKELEEKSKTHLKIHELLARAVTFFQVTIAVGAVSVLTRRRRFFFVSLCFGAVGLVFFAMGFLQHFLPQLR
;
A
#
# COMPACT_ATOMS: atom_id res chain seq x y z
N MET A 1 -17.43 -0.04 -1.15
CA MET A 1 -17.58 0.16 0.31
C MET A 1 -17.22 -1.16 0.94
N SER A 2 -15.95 -1.35 1.29
CA SER A 2 -15.50 -2.51 2.05
C SER A 2 -15.81 -2.22 3.52
N GLU A 3 -16.78 -2.92 4.11
CA GLU A 3 -16.91 -2.99 5.55
C GLU A 3 -15.61 -3.60 6.08
N GLU A 4 -14.73 -2.78 6.64
CA GLU A 4 -13.67 -3.26 7.50
C GLU A 4 -14.36 -3.96 8.67
N ILE A 5 -14.15 -5.28 8.76
CA ILE A 5 -14.54 -6.04 9.94
C ILE A 5 -13.63 -5.54 11.07
N GLU A 6 -14.07 -4.50 11.78
CA GLU A 6 -13.42 -4.08 13.02
C GLU A 6 -13.54 -5.23 14.02
N VAL A 7 -12.45 -5.96 14.21
CA VAL A 7 -12.35 -6.88 15.36
C VAL A 7 -12.46 -5.98 16.60
N PRO A 8 -13.35 -6.25 17.56
CA PRO A 8 -13.59 -5.36 18.70
C PRO A 8 -12.38 -5.40 19.66
N VAL A 9 -11.27 -4.78 19.23
CA VAL A 9 -10.04 -4.62 20.00
C VAL A 9 -10.31 -3.80 21.26
N GLU A 10 -11.25 -2.86 21.18
CA GLU A 10 -11.70 -2.03 22.30
C GLU A 10 -12.27 -2.85 23.45
N ALA A 11 -13.15 -3.81 23.18
CA ALA A 11 -13.68 -4.70 24.20
C ALA A 11 -12.58 -5.56 24.87
N ALA A 12 -11.60 -6.02 24.07
CA ALA A 12 -10.46 -6.77 24.59
C ALA A 12 -9.58 -5.89 25.51
N GLN A 13 -9.35 -4.64 25.14
CA GLN A 13 -8.62 -3.66 25.95
C GLN A 13 -9.35 -3.32 27.25
N GLU A 14 -10.66 -3.11 27.21
CA GLU A 14 -11.48 -2.84 28.37
C GLU A 14 -11.40 -3.98 29.41
N HIS A 15 -11.50 -5.21 28.95
CA HIS A 15 -11.31 -6.39 29.82
C HIS A 15 -9.92 -6.48 30.46
N ILE A 16 -8.87 -6.12 29.72
CA ILE A 16 -7.50 -6.09 30.24
C ILE A 16 -7.37 -5.00 31.32
N HIS A 17 -7.88 -3.78 31.05
CA HIS A 17 -7.81 -2.67 31.98
C HIS A 17 -8.59 -2.95 33.28
N HIS A 18 -9.80 -3.46 33.14
CA HIS A 18 -10.63 -3.82 34.29
C HIS A 18 -9.96 -4.94 35.15
N GLY A 19 -9.39 -5.95 34.48
CA GLY A 19 -8.62 -7.02 35.14
C GLY A 19 -7.39 -6.47 35.86
N ALA A 20 -6.70 -5.49 35.30
CA ALA A 20 -5.51 -4.88 35.89
C ALA A 20 -5.82 -4.09 37.16
N GLN A 21 -6.97 -3.38 37.19
CA GLN A 21 -7.40 -2.59 38.37
C GLN A 21 -7.77 -3.47 39.55
N HIS A 22 -8.35 -4.65 39.31
CA HIS A 22 -8.89 -5.53 40.40
C HIS A 22 -7.99 -6.70 40.79
N SER A 23 -6.94 -7.04 40.01
CA SER A 23 -6.16 -8.27 40.29
C SER A 23 -5.03 -8.08 41.30
N GLY A 24 -4.52 -6.89 41.54
CA GLY A 24 -3.35 -6.62 42.41
C GLY A 24 -2.06 -7.33 41.93
N GLN A 25 -2.09 -8.05 40.83
CA GLN A 25 -0.98 -8.83 40.31
C GLN A 25 -0.16 -8.04 39.27
N ARG A 26 1.10 -7.82 39.56
CA ARG A 26 2.04 -7.02 38.67
C ARG A 26 2.06 -7.50 37.22
N TRP A 27 1.94 -8.79 36.94
CA TRP A 27 1.97 -9.30 35.57
C TRP A 27 0.73 -8.88 34.74
N VAL A 28 -0.45 -8.71 35.38
CA VAL A 28 -1.66 -8.24 34.71
C VAL A 28 -1.50 -6.78 34.29
N SER A 29 -0.86 -5.97 35.14
CA SER A 29 -0.50 -4.59 34.76
C SER A 29 0.50 -4.54 33.60
N GLN A 30 1.41 -5.52 33.51
CA GLN A 30 2.32 -5.64 32.36
C GLN A 30 1.56 -5.98 31.06
N VAL A 31 0.55 -6.87 31.14
CA VAL A 31 -0.31 -7.15 29.97
C VAL A 31 -1.05 -5.87 29.54
N ALA A 32 -1.63 -5.15 30.49
CA ALA A 32 -2.35 -3.90 30.18
C ALA A 32 -1.45 -2.86 29.51
N LEU A 33 -0.25 -2.66 30.03
CA LEU A 33 0.71 -1.72 29.47
C LEU A 33 1.18 -2.14 28.05
N SER A 34 1.53 -3.42 27.88
CA SER A 34 1.96 -3.92 26.57
C SER A 34 0.84 -3.84 25.53
N SER A 35 -0.40 -4.16 25.91
CA SER A 35 -1.57 -4.04 25.04
C SER A 35 -1.82 -2.59 24.60
N ALA A 36 -1.68 -1.63 25.52
CA ALA A 36 -1.80 -0.21 25.18
C ALA A 36 -0.73 0.25 24.18
N ILE A 37 0.52 -0.20 24.37
CA ILE A 37 1.61 0.10 23.42
C ILE A 37 1.31 -0.51 22.05
N PHE A 38 0.91 -1.77 21.98
CA PHE A 38 0.59 -2.43 20.70
C PHE A 38 -0.64 -1.81 20.03
N ALA A 39 -1.61 -1.28 20.77
CA ALA A 39 -2.75 -0.56 20.22
C ALA A 39 -2.32 0.75 19.54
N VAL A 40 -1.43 1.52 20.17
CA VAL A 40 -0.88 2.74 19.56
C VAL A 40 -0.08 2.40 18.30
N LEU A 41 0.76 1.36 18.35
CA LEU A 41 1.53 0.91 17.17
C LEU A 41 0.60 0.43 16.04
N ALA A 42 -0.47 -0.28 16.38
CA ALA A 42 -1.48 -0.71 15.41
C ALA A 42 -2.17 0.48 14.75
N ALA A 43 -2.54 1.51 15.53
CA ALA A 43 -3.17 2.71 14.99
C ALA A 43 -2.22 3.48 14.05
N VAL A 44 -0.95 3.65 14.42
CA VAL A 44 0.06 4.28 13.56
C VAL A 44 0.28 3.47 12.28
N ALA A 45 0.41 2.15 12.40
CA ALA A 45 0.57 1.27 11.24
C ALA A 45 -0.64 1.32 10.30
N ALA A 46 -1.86 1.32 10.85
CA ALA A 46 -3.11 1.38 10.07
C ALA A 46 -3.23 2.71 9.32
N LEU A 47 -2.94 3.83 9.98
CA LEU A 47 -2.95 5.15 9.33
C LEU A 47 -1.94 5.22 8.18
N SER A 48 -0.72 4.75 8.40
CA SER A 48 0.32 4.73 7.37
C SER A 48 -0.03 3.77 6.23
N ALA A 49 -0.57 2.59 6.54
CA ALA A 49 -1.03 1.62 5.54
C ALA A 49 -2.13 2.23 4.65
N GLY A 50 -3.11 2.92 5.25
CA GLY A 50 -4.18 3.62 4.53
C GLY A 50 -3.65 4.70 3.60
N GLY A 51 -2.68 5.50 4.04
CA GLY A 51 -2.00 6.50 3.22
C GLY A 51 -1.36 5.88 1.97
N HIS A 52 -0.54 4.85 2.15
CA HIS A 52 0.11 4.15 1.03
C HIS A 52 -0.88 3.45 0.09
N SER A 53 -1.98 2.91 0.63
CA SER A 53 -3.05 2.35 -0.22
C SER A 53 -3.67 3.41 -1.13
N ASN A 54 -3.96 4.60 -0.60
CA ASN A 54 -4.51 5.70 -1.38
C ASN A 54 -3.52 6.20 -2.45
N GLU A 55 -2.24 6.36 -2.10
CA GLU A 55 -1.19 6.75 -3.05
C GLU A 55 -1.06 5.72 -4.17
N ALA A 56 -1.05 4.42 -3.85
CA ALA A 56 -1.00 3.35 -4.84
C ALA A 56 -2.16 3.42 -5.83
N VAL A 57 -3.38 3.70 -5.36
CA VAL A 57 -4.57 3.83 -6.21
C VAL A 57 -4.47 5.07 -7.11
N LEU A 58 -4.04 6.21 -6.57
CA LEU A 58 -3.87 7.44 -7.36
C LEU A 58 -2.83 7.26 -8.47
N GLU A 59 -1.68 6.70 -8.15
CA GLU A 59 -0.63 6.42 -9.15
C GLU A 59 -1.08 5.41 -10.20
N GLN A 60 -1.90 4.41 -9.82
CA GLN A 60 -2.48 3.46 -10.77
C GLN A 60 -3.48 4.13 -11.72
N ILE A 61 -4.27 5.09 -11.23
CA ILE A 61 -5.19 5.88 -12.05
C ILE A 61 -4.38 6.74 -13.03
N ASP A 62 -3.33 7.40 -12.57
CA ASP A 62 -2.48 8.23 -13.41
C ASP A 62 -1.74 7.39 -14.46
N ALA A 63 -1.25 6.21 -14.10
CA ALA A 63 -0.68 5.26 -15.05
C ALA A 63 -1.69 4.87 -16.14
N ALA A 64 -2.94 4.55 -15.75
CA ALA A 64 -4.01 4.22 -16.69
C ALA A 64 -4.31 5.40 -17.66
N ASN A 65 -4.31 6.64 -17.17
CA ASN A 65 -4.47 7.83 -18.00
C ASN A 65 -3.31 7.99 -18.99
N LYS A 66 -2.07 7.71 -18.58
CA LYS A 66 -0.90 7.75 -19.48
C LYS A 66 -0.97 6.63 -20.54
N TRP A 67 -1.42 5.44 -20.17
CA TRP A 67 -1.68 4.36 -21.12
C TRP A 67 -2.79 4.73 -22.13
N ALA A 68 -3.88 5.34 -21.68
CA ALA A 68 -4.93 5.81 -22.58
C ALA A 68 -4.39 6.89 -23.55
N TYR A 69 -3.54 7.79 -23.06
CA TYR A 69 -2.86 8.77 -23.90
C TYR A 69 -1.94 8.09 -24.93
N PHE A 70 -1.12 7.13 -24.52
CA PHE A 70 -0.29 6.31 -25.41
C PHE A 70 -1.12 5.66 -26.51
N GLN A 71 -2.24 5.02 -26.16
CA GLN A 71 -3.15 4.39 -27.12
C GLN A 71 -3.73 5.42 -28.10
N SER A 72 -4.14 6.59 -27.61
CA SER A 72 -4.70 7.64 -28.47
C SER A 72 -3.68 8.16 -29.48
N LYS A 73 -2.39 8.25 -29.08
CA LYS A 73 -1.31 8.62 -29.99
C LYS A 73 -1.01 7.52 -30.99
N GLY A 74 -1.10 6.26 -30.59
CA GLY A 74 -0.99 5.11 -31.49
C GLY A 74 -2.05 5.14 -32.58
N ILE A 75 -3.32 5.31 -32.23
CA ILE A 75 -4.40 5.41 -33.22
C ILE A 75 -4.16 6.56 -34.21
N LYS A 76 -3.73 7.73 -33.72
CA LYS A 76 -3.40 8.88 -34.61
C LYS A 76 -2.21 8.56 -35.52
N GLN A 77 -1.23 7.81 -35.03
CA GLN A 77 -0.08 7.37 -35.84
C GLN A 77 -0.50 6.39 -36.94
N ASP A 78 -1.35 5.42 -36.60
CA ASP A 78 -1.85 4.41 -37.56
C ASP A 78 -2.66 5.11 -38.68
N ILE A 79 -3.52 6.06 -38.33
CA ILE A 79 -4.26 6.88 -39.32
C ILE A 79 -3.30 7.66 -40.20
N LEU A 80 -2.27 8.26 -39.64
CA LEU A 80 -1.28 9.02 -40.41
C LEU A 80 -0.47 8.10 -41.31
N ASN A 81 -0.03 6.96 -40.83
CA ASN A 81 0.72 5.98 -41.63
C ASN A 81 -0.13 5.47 -42.80
N SER A 82 -1.40 5.12 -42.56
CA SER A 82 -2.33 4.69 -43.61
C SER A 82 -2.52 5.81 -44.67
N LYS A 83 -2.58 7.08 -44.27
CA LYS A 83 -2.60 8.21 -45.18
C LYS A 83 -1.31 8.28 -46.01
N LEU A 84 -0.15 8.11 -45.39
CA LEU A 84 1.15 8.17 -46.09
C LEU A 84 1.30 7.04 -47.09
N GLU A 85 0.91 5.83 -46.71
CA GLU A 85 0.90 4.66 -47.60
C GLU A 85 -0.01 4.88 -48.82
N LEU A 86 -1.21 5.43 -48.60
CA LEU A 86 -2.13 5.77 -49.70
C LEU A 86 -1.56 6.84 -50.64
N LEU A 87 -0.95 7.88 -50.11
CA LEU A 87 -0.31 8.92 -50.94
C LEU A 87 0.84 8.34 -51.78
N THR A 88 1.65 7.45 -51.19
CA THR A 88 2.75 6.77 -51.87
C THR A 88 2.22 5.84 -52.98
N SER A 89 1.14 5.08 -52.72
CA SER A 89 0.53 4.21 -53.72
C SER A 89 -0.10 4.94 -54.91
N LEU A 90 -0.43 6.21 -54.69
CA LEU A 90 -1.00 7.11 -55.73
C LEU A 90 0.04 8.02 -56.38
N ASP A 91 1.35 7.76 -56.16
CA ASP A 91 2.47 8.60 -56.64
C ASP A 91 2.33 10.08 -56.23
N LYS A 92 1.67 10.41 -55.12
CA LYS A 92 1.48 11.76 -54.62
C LYS A 92 2.59 12.15 -53.66
N PRO A 93 3.06 13.42 -53.68
CA PRO A 93 4.09 13.88 -52.75
C PRO A 93 3.59 13.86 -51.29
N VAL A 94 4.43 13.35 -50.40
CA VAL A 94 4.20 13.39 -48.95
C VAL A 94 4.63 14.75 -48.43
N SER A 95 3.74 15.40 -47.66
CA SER A 95 4.02 16.72 -47.04
C SER A 95 5.06 16.56 -45.91
N ASP A 96 6.01 17.51 -45.84
CA ASP A 96 6.98 17.55 -44.73
C ASP A 96 6.31 17.71 -43.38
N LYS A 97 5.16 18.41 -43.32
CA LYS A 97 4.33 18.50 -42.11
C LYS A 97 3.79 17.15 -41.63
N ASP A 98 3.46 16.23 -42.54
CA ASP A 98 3.00 14.91 -42.19
C ASP A 98 4.16 14.05 -41.61
N ARG A 99 5.38 14.21 -42.16
CA ARG A 99 6.59 13.55 -41.63
C ARG A 99 6.96 14.06 -40.23
N GLU A 100 6.96 15.38 -40.05
CA GLU A 100 7.21 16.00 -38.73
C GLU A 100 6.18 15.57 -37.70
N ARG A 101 4.90 15.51 -38.11
CA ARG A 101 3.83 15.04 -37.24
C ARG A 101 3.98 13.57 -36.85
N ALA A 102 4.44 12.69 -37.74
CA ALA A 102 4.72 11.31 -37.45
C ALA A 102 5.83 11.16 -36.40
N ALA A 103 6.95 11.89 -36.60
CA ALA A 103 8.06 11.90 -35.65
C ALA A 103 7.65 12.40 -34.25
N LYS A 104 6.80 13.46 -34.21
CA LYS A 104 6.27 13.99 -32.95
C LYS A 104 5.36 12.97 -32.24
N LEU A 105 4.50 12.24 -32.96
CA LEU A 105 3.64 11.21 -32.41
C LEU A 105 4.45 10.05 -31.81
N ASP A 106 5.55 9.66 -32.45
CA ASP A 106 6.47 8.65 -31.92
C ASP A 106 7.12 9.08 -30.60
N GLY A 107 7.62 10.32 -30.56
CA GLY A 107 8.17 10.89 -29.33
C GLY A 107 7.14 10.95 -28.18
N ASP A 108 5.96 11.47 -28.48
CA ASP A 108 4.85 11.57 -27.50
C ASP A 108 4.44 10.18 -26.96
N LYS A 109 4.43 9.14 -27.82
CA LYS A 109 4.16 7.75 -27.41
C LYS A 109 5.24 7.20 -26.49
N ALA A 110 6.51 7.38 -26.88
CA ALA A 110 7.64 6.88 -26.09
C ALA A 110 7.63 7.48 -24.69
N THR A 111 7.46 8.78 -24.58
CA THR A 111 7.36 9.49 -23.31
C THR A 111 6.18 9.01 -22.47
N ALA A 112 4.99 8.90 -23.08
CA ALA A 112 3.79 8.45 -22.36
C ALA A 112 3.92 7.00 -21.83
N MET A 113 4.59 6.13 -22.59
CA MET A 113 4.85 4.75 -22.16
C MET A 113 5.82 4.71 -20.97
N GLU A 114 6.86 5.53 -20.99
CA GLU A 114 7.84 5.59 -19.90
C GLU A 114 7.21 6.13 -18.63
N GLU A 115 6.47 7.25 -18.73
CA GLU A 115 5.74 7.82 -17.61
C GLU A 115 4.70 6.85 -17.02
N ALA A 116 3.97 6.10 -17.86
CA ALA A 116 3.01 5.10 -17.40
C ALA A 116 3.69 3.98 -16.60
N LYS A 117 4.82 3.46 -17.10
CA LYS A 117 5.58 2.42 -16.40
C LYS A 117 6.16 2.91 -15.08
N GLU A 118 6.67 4.14 -15.05
CA GLU A 118 7.19 4.74 -13.82
C GLU A 118 6.10 4.83 -12.75
N LEU A 119 4.90 5.29 -13.12
CA LEU A 119 3.75 5.37 -12.22
C LEU A 119 3.30 3.99 -11.74
N GLU A 120 3.27 2.97 -12.61
CA GLU A 120 2.98 1.59 -12.20
C GLU A 120 3.99 1.06 -11.17
N GLU A 121 5.28 1.34 -11.33
CA GLU A 121 6.30 0.90 -10.38
C GLU A 121 6.19 1.63 -9.03
N LYS A 122 5.84 2.92 -9.04
CA LYS A 122 5.54 3.68 -7.82
C LYS A 122 4.32 3.07 -7.11
N SER A 123 3.23 2.86 -7.83
CA SER A 123 2.02 2.22 -7.31
C SER A 123 2.33 0.86 -6.64
N LYS A 124 3.10 0.00 -7.32
CA LYS A 124 3.52 -1.30 -6.76
C LYS A 124 4.35 -1.15 -5.48
N THR A 125 5.19 -0.13 -5.42
CA THR A 125 6.02 0.15 -4.25
C THR A 125 5.15 0.54 -3.05
N HIS A 126 4.20 1.47 -3.25
CA HIS A 126 3.25 1.86 -2.22
C HIS A 126 2.38 0.69 -1.77
N LEU A 127 1.94 -0.17 -2.70
CA LEU A 127 1.16 -1.36 -2.38
C LEU A 127 1.95 -2.35 -1.50
N LYS A 128 3.24 -2.55 -1.77
CA LYS A 128 4.10 -3.41 -0.94
C LYS A 128 4.24 -2.86 0.49
N ILE A 129 4.42 -1.55 0.64
CA ILE A 129 4.51 -0.91 1.95
C ILE A 129 3.17 -1.06 2.70
N HIS A 130 2.04 -0.82 2.00
CA HIS A 130 0.72 -1.05 2.55
C HIS A 130 0.55 -2.48 3.07
N GLU A 131 0.91 -3.50 2.28
CA GLU A 131 0.81 -4.91 2.69
C GLU A 131 1.64 -5.23 3.95
N LEU A 132 2.87 -4.71 4.04
CA LEU A 132 3.72 -4.94 5.21
C LEU A 132 3.12 -4.32 6.47
N LEU A 133 2.64 -3.09 6.37
CA LEU A 133 2.02 -2.38 7.48
C LEU A 133 0.67 -3.00 7.88
N ALA A 134 -0.13 -3.45 6.93
CA ALA A 134 -1.39 -4.17 7.20
C ALA A 134 -1.15 -5.49 7.94
N ARG A 135 -0.10 -6.23 7.57
CA ARG A 135 0.32 -7.42 8.32
C ARG A 135 0.75 -7.07 9.74
N ALA A 136 1.51 -5.98 9.94
CA ALA A 136 1.87 -5.51 11.27
C ALA A 136 0.64 -5.22 12.13
N VAL A 137 -0.36 -4.52 11.59
CA VAL A 137 -1.65 -4.25 12.26
C VAL A 137 -2.31 -5.55 12.71
N THR A 138 -2.42 -6.53 11.82
CA THR A 138 -3.02 -7.83 12.12
C THR A 138 -2.30 -8.52 13.28
N PHE A 139 -0.96 -8.55 13.27
CA PHE A 139 -0.19 -9.17 14.36
C PHE A 139 -0.34 -8.42 15.68
N PHE A 140 -0.41 -7.08 15.68
CA PHE A 140 -0.65 -6.30 16.89
C PHE A 140 -2.05 -6.56 17.46
N GLN A 141 -3.08 -6.66 16.61
CA GLN A 141 -4.44 -7.01 17.04
C GLN A 141 -4.52 -8.41 17.66
N VAL A 142 -3.87 -9.41 17.03
CA VAL A 142 -3.75 -10.76 17.60
C VAL A 142 -3.02 -10.73 18.95
N THR A 143 -1.97 -9.92 19.08
CA THR A 143 -1.25 -9.73 20.35
C THR A 143 -2.17 -9.25 21.45
N ILE A 144 -3.00 -8.24 21.19
CA ILE A 144 -3.96 -7.70 22.15
C ILE A 144 -5.01 -8.76 22.52
N ALA A 145 -5.58 -9.45 21.52
CA ALA A 145 -6.60 -10.47 21.75
C ALA A 145 -6.07 -11.64 22.61
N VAL A 146 -4.87 -12.17 22.31
CA VAL A 146 -4.24 -13.23 23.10
C VAL A 146 -3.84 -12.73 24.48
N GLY A 147 -3.43 -11.46 24.59
CA GLY A 147 -3.20 -10.78 25.87
C GLY A 147 -4.46 -10.77 26.75
N ALA A 148 -5.63 -10.44 26.20
CA ALA A 148 -6.91 -10.48 26.90
C ALA A 148 -7.25 -11.90 27.39
N VAL A 149 -7.05 -12.92 26.54
CA VAL A 149 -7.23 -14.32 26.93
C VAL A 149 -6.32 -14.70 28.09
N SER A 150 -5.09 -14.18 28.16
CA SER A 150 -4.15 -14.45 29.25
C SER A 150 -4.68 -13.94 30.61
N VAL A 151 -5.30 -12.76 30.61
CA VAL A 151 -5.91 -12.16 31.83
C VAL A 151 -7.14 -12.94 32.25
N LEU A 152 -8.05 -13.24 31.30
CA LEU A 152 -9.27 -14.01 31.58
C LEU A 152 -8.99 -15.39 32.13
N THR A 153 -8.03 -16.11 31.57
CA THR A 153 -7.66 -17.46 32.00
C THR A 153 -6.70 -17.48 33.18
N ARG A 154 -6.19 -16.33 33.59
CA ARG A 154 -5.14 -16.18 34.64
C ARG A 154 -3.90 -17.02 34.37
N ARG A 155 -3.57 -17.29 33.09
CA ARG A 155 -2.44 -18.14 32.69
C ARG A 155 -1.37 -17.29 31.98
N ARG A 156 -0.24 -17.08 32.64
CA ARG A 156 0.91 -16.33 32.10
C ARG A 156 1.47 -16.88 30.80
N ARG A 157 1.25 -18.17 30.48
CA ARG A 157 1.73 -18.79 29.23
C ARG A 157 1.16 -18.07 27.98
N PHE A 158 -0.11 -17.67 28.00
CA PHE A 158 -0.73 -16.92 26.91
C PHE A 158 -0.15 -15.52 26.76
N PHE A 159 0.31 -14.90 27.83
CA PHE A 159 1.01 -13.61 27.73
C PHE A 159 2.33 -13.73 26.96
N PHE A 160 3.13 -14.76 27.19
CA PHE A 160 4.35 -14.97 26.41
C PHE A 160 4.04 -15.26 24.94
N VAL A 161 2.99 -16.02 24.64
CA VAL A 161 2.52 -16.25 23.26
C VAL A 161 2.10 -14.92 22.62
N SER A 162 1.37 -14.07 23.33
CA SER A 162 1.00 -12.73 22.88
C SER A 162 2.24 -11.90 22.52
N LEU A 163 3.27 -11.87 23.36
CA LEU A 163 4.50 -11.15 23.09
C LEU A 163 5.25 -11.67 21.84
N CYS A 164 5.21 -12.97 21.55
CA CYS A 164 5.78 -13.54 20.34
C CYS A 164 5.08 -12.98 19.08
N PHE A 165 3.74 -12.90 19.08
CA PHE A 165 3.00 -12.27 18.00
C PHE A 165 3.33 -10.78 17.88
N GLY A 166 3.45 -10.07 19.01
CA GLY A 166 3.87 -8.67 19.04
C GLY A 166 5.25 -8.44 18.42
N ALA A 167 6.21 -9.33 18.73
CA ALA A 167 7.55 -9.27 18.13
C ALA A 167 7.52 -9.46 16.60
N VAL A 168 6.70 -10.39 16.11
CA VAL A 168 6.51 -10.57 14.65
C VAL A 168 5.89 -9.32 14.03
N GLY A 169 4.88 -8.72 14.67
CA GLY A 169 4.28 -7.46 14.26
C GLY A 169 5.30 -6.33 14.17
N LEU A 170 6.20 -6.21 15.15
CA LEU A 170 7.29 -5.21 15.14
C LEU A 170 8.26 -5.40 13.97
N VAL A 171 8.55 -6.64 13.59
CA VAL A 171 9.40 -6.91 12.41
C VAL A 171 8.72 -6.41 11.13
N PHE A 172 7.44 -6.73 10.91
CA PHE A 172 6.70 -6.23 9.73
C PHE A 172 6.57 -4.71 9.75
N PHE A 173 6.33 -4.11 10.91
CA PHE A 173 6.26 -2.66 11.09
C PHE A 173 7.59 -1.99 10.71
N ALA A 174 8.71 -2.50 11.24
CA ALA A 174 10.04 -1.98 10.92
C ALA A 174 10.37 -2.14 9.42
N MET A 175 10.03 -3.28 8.81
CA MET A 175 10.23 -3.50 7.37
C MET A 175 9.42 -2.51 6.53
N GLY A 176 8.15 -2.25 6.88
CA GLY A 176 7.30 -1.29 6.18
C GLY A 176 7.86 0.14 6.29
N PHE A 177 8.25 0.57 7.48
CA PHE A 177 8.88 1.88 7.68
C PHE A 177 10.23 2.01 6.98
N LEU A 178 11.06 0.99 7.00
CA LEU A 178 12.35 1.00 6.32
C LEU A 178 12.17 1.17 4.81
N GLN A 179 11.21 0.48 4.20
CA GLN A 179 10.91 0.62 2.78
C GLN A 179 10.35 2.01 2.42
N HIS A 180 9.66 2.68 3.35
CA HIS A 180 9.21 4.05 3.16
C HIS A 180 10.39 5.04 3.06
N PHE A 181 11.46 4.85 3.84
CA PHE A 181 12.62 5.76 3.86
C PHE A 181 13.71 5.43 2.84
N LEU A 182 13.87 4.17 2.43
CA LEU A 182 14.91 3.74 1.49
C LEU A 182 14.84 4.41 0.10
N PRO A 183 13.66 4.68 -0.52
CA PRO A 183 13.60 5.40 -1.79
C PRO A 183 14.04 6.86 -1.69
N GLN A 184 13.96 7.48 -0.51
CA GLN A 184 14.34 8.89 -0.29
C GLN A 184 15.86 9.08 -0.11
N LEU A 185 16.60 7.97 0.04
CA LEU A 185 18.06 7.97 0.23
C LEU A 185 18.85 7.66 -1.07
N ARG A 186 18.16 7.44 -2.20
CA ARG A 186 18.70 7.28 -3.56
C ARG A 186 18.38 8.46 -4.44
#